data_df39917ddb424fad45380217e61b7656
#
_entry.id   df39917ddb424fad45380217e61b7656
#
_cell.length_a   1.000
_cell.length_b   1.000
_cell.length_c   1.000
_cell.angle_alpha   90.00
_cell.angle_beta   90.00
_cell.angle_gamma   90.00
#
_symmetry.space_group_name_H-M   'P 1'
#
loop_
_entity.id
_entity.type
_entity.pdbx_description
1 polymer ?
#
loop_
_entity_poly.entity_id
_entity_poly.type
_entity_poly.pdbx_seq_one_letter_code
_entity_poly.pdbx_strand_id
1 'polypeptide(L)'
;MKKLSIKLYIIFYCTMIGLVTGCITPYEPEVEWINDLLVVEGAIIAPYGTNIKLRRANDGWSSSYDPDKAMATVTLITDDGAVVATAQNSSTGEYSITDSIAFQPGKKYAIHILLGGKEYQSDFVEPQITPEIDEVNYQYKEQEEVNIRVSTHNDNPDASRYYRWSYQEDWEIVSDYFAQYTWSYETGIRKMNQFSPDNIHYCWGSKTSNRIILGKSD
;
A
#
# COMPACT_ATOMS: atom_id res chain seq x y z
N MET A 1 39.28 -12.05 -58.75
CA MET A 1 38.34 -11.07 -58.24
C MET A 1 37.34 -11.67 -57.22
N LYS A 2 36.77 -12.88 -57.42
CA LYS A 2 35.79 -13.46 -56.40
C LYS A 2 36.35 -13.75 -55.01
N LYS A 3 37.64 -14.14 -54.89
CA LYS A 3 38.24 -14.43 -53.55
C LYS A 3 38.47 -13.19 -52.67
N LEU A 4 38.67 -12.01 -53.31
CA LEU A 4 38.82 -10.75 -52.53
C LEU A 4 37.48 -10.27 -51.94
N SER A 5 36.41 -10.47 -52.69
CA SER A 5 35.03 -10.12 -52.25
C SER A 5 34.59 -10.93 -51.04
N ILE A 6 34.87 -12.24 -51.01
CA ILE A 6 34.52 -13.12 -49.88
C ILE A 6 35.26 -12.70 -48.59
N LYS A 7 36.53 -12.36 -48.69
CA LYS A 7 37.31 -11.89 -47.50
C LYS A 7 36.75 -10.58 -46.96
N LEU A 8 36.33 -9.68 -47.83
CA LEU A 8 35.73 -8.40 -47.44
C LEU A 8 34.37 -8.60 -46.68
N TYR A 9 33.53 -9.52 -47.15
CA TYR A 9 32.29 -9.90 -46.49
C TYR A 9 32.52 -10.53 -45.13
N ILE A 10 33.52 -11.41 -45.00
CA ILE A 10 33.85 -12.02 -43.68
C ILE A 10 34.32 -10.97 -42.69
N ILE A 11 35.17 -10.04 -43.11
CA ILE A 11 35.65 -8.95 -42.24
C ILE A 11 34.50 -8.06 -41.82
N PHE A 12 33.59 -7.70 -42.72
CA PHE A 12 32.40 -6.88 -42.41
C PHE A 12 31.46 -7.60 -41.45
N TYR A 13 31.27 -8.91 -41.61
CA TYR A 13 30.41 -9.70 -40.70
C TYR A 13 31.02 -9.87 -39.32
N CYS A 14 32.34 -10.07 -39.22
CA CYS A 14 33.04 -10.11 -37.92
C CYS A 14 33.04 -8.76 -37.20
N THR A 15 33.15 -7.63 -37.89
CA THR A 15 33.02 -6.30 -37.29
C THR A 15 31.59 -6.02 -36.83
N MET A 16 30.59 -6.46 -37.57
CA MET A 16 29.20 -6.32 -37.17
C MET A 16 28.87 -7.11 -35.87
N ILE A 17 29.39 -8.35 -35.80
CA ILE A 17 29.20 -9.17 -34.58
C ILE A 17 29.92 -8.55 -33.37
N GLY A 18 31.08 -7.96 -33.53
CA GLY A 18 31.82 -7.29 -32.46
C GLY A 18 31.16 -6.03 -31.93
N LEU A 19 30.30 -5.38 -32.72
CA LEU A 19 29.56 -4.19 -32.29
C LEU A 19 28.30 -4.50 -31.45
N VAL A 20 27.84 -5.77 -31.45
CA VAL A 20 26.62 -6.18 -30.71
C VAL A 20 26.93 -6.73 -29.29
N THR A 21 28.22 -6.94 -28.96
CA THR A 21 28.63 -7.36 -27.61
C THR A 21 28.73 -6.14 -26.68
N GLY A 22 27.60 -5.53 -26.41
CA GLY A 22 27.49 -4.56 -25.31
C GLY A 22 27.59 -5.32 -23.98
N CYS A 23 28.66 -5.16 -23.23
CA CYS A 23 28.73 -5.61 -21.87
C CYS A 23 27.74 -4.79 -21.06
N ILE A 24 26.62 -5.40 -20.65
CA ILE A 24 25.77 -4.85 -19.60
C ILE A 24 26.48 -5.20 -18.30
N THR A 25 27.23 -4.27 -17.74
CA THR A 25 27.72 -4.38 -16.37
C THR A 25 26.55 -4.01 -15.45
N PRO A 26 26.15 -4.90 -14.52
CA PRO A 26 25.18 -4.52 -13.52
C PRO A 26 25.74 -3.34 -12.74
N TYR A 27 24.96 -2.27 -12.63
CA TYR A 27 25.29 -1.14 -11.80
C TYR A 27 24.98 -1.52 -10.35
N GLU A 28 25.99 -1.74 -9.57
CA GLU A 28 25.88 -1.88 -8.11
C GLU A 28 26.22 -0.52 -7.49
N PRO A 29 25.21 0.24 -7.04
CA PRO A 29 25.50 1.50 -6.36
C PRO A 29 26.25 1.20 -5.06
N GLU A 30 27.37 1.89 -4.83
CA GLU A 30 28.02 1.93 -3.52
C GLU A 30 27.11 2.75 -2.60
N VAL A 31 26.19 2.08 -1.93
CA VAL A 31 25.33 2.68 -0.91
C VAL A 31 25.92 2.30 0.45
N GLU A 32 26.21 3.28 1.27
CA GLU A 32 26.43 3.00 2.68
C GLU A 32 25.13 2.49 3.27
N TRP A 33 25.05 1.17 3.46
CA TRP A 33 23.89 0.53 4.06
C TRP A 33 23.78 0.94 5.51
N ILE A 34 22.85 1.81 5.82
CA ILE A 34 22.44 2.07 7.20
C ILE A 34 21.59 0.87 7.62
N ASN A 35 22.27 -0.20 8.03
CA ASN A 35 21.61 -1.35 8.62
C ASN A 35 20.98 -0.89 9.95
N ASP A 36 19.77 -1.38 10.22
CA ASP A 36 19.09 -1.17 11.52
C ASP A 36 18.28 0.11 11.65
N LEU A 37 18.00 0.83 10.56
CA LEU A 37 17.10 1.99 10.60
C LEU A 37 15.65 1.52 10.82
N LEU A 38 15.01 2.02 11.88
CA LEU A 38 13.60 1.78 12.12
C LEU A 38 12.76 2.63 11.17
N VAL A 39 11.90 1.96 10.40
CA VAL A 39 10.90 2.61 9.54
C VAL A 39 9.54 2.51 10.24
N VAL A 40 8.91 3.65 10.46
CA VAL A 40 7.60 3.78 11.09
C VAL A 40 6.62 4.27 10.04
N GLU A 41 5.59 3.49 9.78
CA GLU A 41 4.53 3.84 8.84
C GLU A 41 3.18 3.81 9.54
N GLY A 42 2.36 4.81 9.35
CA GLY A 42 1.02 4.85 9.90
C GLY A 42 0.44 6.25 9.93
N ALA A 43 -0.81 6.31 10.34
CA ALA A 43 -1.50 7.57 10.60
C ALA A 43 -2.39 7.39 11.82
N ILE A 44 -2.43 8.41 12.68
CA ILE A 44 -3.32 8.45 13.82
C ILE A 44 -4.63 9.07 13.35
N ILE A 45 -5.71 8.29 13.43
CA ILE A 45 -7.03 8.67 12.93
C ILE A 45 -8.04 8.55 14.08
N ALA A 46 -8.57 9.66 14.55
CA ALA A 46 -9.62 9.68 15.55
C ALA A 46 -10.99 9.95 14.91
N PRO A 47 -12.06 9.38 15.43
CA PRO A 47 -12.15 8.42 16.53
C PRO A 47 -11.91 6.96 16.11
N TYR A 48 -11.48 6.75 14.89
CA TYR A 48 -11.34 5.42 14.29
C TYR A 48 -9.99 4.79 14.63
N GLY A 49 -9.90 3.47 14.42
CA GLY A 49 -8.69 2.72 14.71
C GLY A 49 -7.45 3.22 13.97
N THR A 50 -6.35 3.28 14.68
CA THR A 50 -5.04 3.68 14.18
C THR A 50 -4.17 2.45 14.01
N ASN A 51 -3.54 2.30 12.85
CA ASN A 51 -2.58 1.23 12.59
C ASN A 51 -1.20 1.83 12.34
N ILE A 52 -0.22 1.33 13.07
CA ILE A 52 1.18 1.72 12.95
C ILE A 52 1.99 0.48 12.62
N LYS A 53 2.75 0.54 11.55
CA LYS A 53 3.60 -0.53 11.06
C LYS A 53 5.06 -0.20 11.29
N LEU A 54 5.76 -1.09 11.97
CA LEU A 54 7.19 -0.99 12.20
C LEU A 54 7.92 -1.95 11.26
N ARG A 55 8.95 -1.45 10.61
CA ARG A 55 9.84 -2.23 9.74
C ARG A 55 11.28 -1.80 9.96
N ARG A 56 12.24 -2.68 9.63
CA ARG A 56 13.64 -2.29 9.46
C ARG A 56 13.88 -1.93 7.99
N ALA A 57 14.67 -0.90 7.76
CA ALA A 57 15.23 -0.67 6.43
C ALA A 57 16.10 -1.88 6.09
N ASN A 58 15.81 -2.49 4.95
CA ASN A 58 16.60 -3.59 4.42
C ASN A 58 17.20 -3.20 3.08
N ASP A 59 18.12 -3.99 2.61
CA ASP A 59 18.84 -3.83 1.35
C ASP A 59 17.96 -3.99 0.10
N GLY A 60 16.65 -4.09 0.25
CA GLY A 60 15.71 -4.29 -0.86
C GLY A 60 15.63 -5.73 -1.36
N TRP A 61 16.50 -6.63 -0.89
CA TRP A 61 16.58 -8.02 -1.33
C TRP A 61 16.01 -8.99 -0.30
N SER A 62 15.96 -8.61 0.97
CA SER A 62 15.42 -9.45 2.02
C SER A 62 14.01 -9.01 2.41
N SER A 63 13.04 -9.91 2.28
CA SER A 63 11.69 -9.76 2.81
C SER A 63 11.57 -10.27 4.25
N SER A 64 12.71 -10.39 4.97
CA SER A 64 12.74 -11.04 6.27
C SER A 64 11.93 -10.23 7.31
N TYR A 65 11.00 -10.94 7.93
CA TYR A 65 10.34 -10.51 9.16
C TYR A 65 11.39 -10.31 10.24
N ASP A 66 11.41 -9.13 10.85
CA ASP A 66 12.28 -8.84 12.00
C ASP A 66 11.49 -9.15 13.30
N PRO A 67 11.88 -10.19 14.03
CA PRO A 67 11.18 -10.59 15.24
C PRO A 67 11.24 -9.54 16.36
N ASP A 68 12.23 -8.65 16.34
CA ASP A 68 12.37 -7.60 17.35
C ASP A 68 11.20 -6.62 17.34
N LYS A 69 10.50 -6.50 16.22
CA LYS A 69 9.31 -5.65 16.09
C LYS A 69 8.16 -6.10 16.97
N ALA A 70 8.05 -7.40 17.23
CA ALA A 70 7.01 -7.94 18.09
C ALA A 70 7.17 -7.50 19.57
N MET A 71 8.35 -7.00 19.93
CA MET A 71 8.70 -6.59 21.30
C MET A 71 8.61 -5.08 21.53
N ALA A 72 8.16 -4.29 20.55
CA ALA A 72 8.04 -2.86 20.73
C ALA A 72 6.81 -2.50 21.57
N THR A 73 6.95 -1.46 22.38
CA THR A 73 5.82 -0.77 23.01
C THR A 73 5.56 0.51 22.24
N VAL A 74 4.37 0.65 21.69
CA VAL A 74 3.96 1.82 20.90
C VAL A 74 2.86 2.54 21.63
N THR A 75 3.09 3.82 21.97
CA THR A 75 2.14 4.66 22.72
C THR A 75 1.89 5.98 22.01
N LEU A 76 0.67 6.48 22.15
CA LEU A 76 0.30 7.84 21.81
C LEU A 76 0.42 8.69 23.07
N ILE A 77 1.21 9.74 22.98
CA ILE A 77 1.45 10.65 24.11
C ILE A 77 1.07 12.09 23.75
N THR A 78 0.75 12.87 24.75
CA THR A 78 0.53 14.32 24.65
C THR A 78 1.82 15.09 24.94
N ASP A 79 1.84 16.37 24.60
CA ASP A 79 2.96 17.29 24.82
C ASP A 79 3.29 17.54 26.31
N ASP A 80 2.39 17.24 27.22
CA ASP A 80 2.63 17.21 28.67
C ASP A 80 3.10 15.84 29.19
N GLY A 81 3.33 14.88 28.29
CA GLY A 81 3.87 13.56 28.61
C GLY A 81 2.83 12.52 29.06
N ALA A 82 1.54 12.86 29.03
CA ALA A 82 0.50 11.89 29.40
C ALA A 82 0.31 10.84 28.29
N VAL A 83 0.20 9.57 28.67
CA VAL A 83 -0.14 8.48 27.75
C VAL A 83 -1.65 8.49 27.49
N VAL A 84 -2.03 8.65 26.23
CA VAL A 84 -3.42 8.67 25.77
C VAL A 84 -3.90 7.28 25.43
N ALA A 85 -3.06 6.50 24.73
CA ALA A 85 -3.38 5.15 24.32
C ALA A 85 -2.11 4.32 24.13
N THR A 86 -2.24 3.01 24.31
CA THR A 86 -1.19 2.04 24.01
C THR A 86 -1.67 1.11 22.91
N ALA A 87 -0.87 0.99 21.88
CA ALA A 87 -1.20 0.12 20.76
C ALA A 87 -0.99 -1.36 21.12
N GLN A 88 -1.90 -2.19 20.66
CA GLN A 88 -1.80 -3.65 20.77
C GLN A 88 -0.99 -4.20 19.57
N ASN A 89 -0.05 -5.08 19.86
CA ASN A 89 0.76 -5.72 18.84
C ASN A 89 -0.01 -6.88 18.18
N SER A 90 0.01 -6.94 16.87
CA SER A 90 -0.35 -8.11 16.09
C SER A 90 0.92 -8.92 15.76
N SER A 91 0.78 -10.21 15.45
CA SER A 91 1.90 -11.11 15.10
C SER A 91 2.70 -10.68 13.85
N THR A 92 2.24 -9.66 13.14
CA THR A 92 2.83 -9.17 11.87
C THR A 92 3.71 -7.92 12.02
N GLY A 93 3.96 -7.46 13.25
CA GLY A 93 4.68 -6.20 13.50
C GLY A 93 3.84 -4.95 13.23
N GLU A 94 2.53 -5.11 13.20
CA GLU A 94 1.56 -4.03 13.16
C GLU A 94 1.02 -3.75 14.56
N TYR A 95 0.86 -2.50 14.88
CA TYR A 95 0.39 -2.02 16.17
C TYR A 95 -0.90 -1.26 15.95
N SER A 96 -1.97 -1.71 16.60
CA SER A 96 -3.30 -1.13 16.44
C SER A 96 -3.77 -0.48 17.75
N ILE A 97 -4.24 0.75 17.65
CA ILE A 97 -5.01 1.40 18.72
C ILE A 97 -6.47 1.28 18.31
N THR A 98 -7.21 0.44 19.03
CA THR A 98 -8.63 0.17 18.78
C THR A 98 -9.54 1.03 19.60
N ASP A 99 -9.01 1.59 20.69
CA ASP A 99 -9.78 2.47 21.57
C ASP A 99 -10.10 3.79 20.86
N SER A 100 -11.29 4.31 21.12
CA SER A 100 -11.69 5.61 20.59
C SER A 100 -10.83 6.71 21.20
N ILE A 101 -10.07 7.41 20.35
CA ILE A 101 -9.25 8.53 20.76
C ILE A 101 -10.07 9.81 20.62
N ALA A 102 -10.22 10.56 21.70
CA ALA A 102 -10.78 11.90 21.68
C ALA A 102 -9.63 12.92 21.74
N PHE A 103 -9.31 13.56 20.62
CA PHE A 103 -8.34 14.64 20.59
C PHE A 103 -8.89 15.89 21.29
N GLN A 104 -8.04 16.52 22.10
CA GLN A 104 -8.37 17.76 22.78
C GLN A 104 -7.88 18.96 21.96
N PRO A 105 -8.68 19.99 21.76
CA PRO A 105 -8.27 21.20 21.07
C PRO A 105 -7.02 21.83 21.73
N GLY A 106 -6.06 22.26 20.91
CA GLY A 106 -4.84 22.91 21.35
C GLY A 106 -3.78 21.99 21.99
N LYS A 107 -4.05 20.68 22.08
CA LYS A 107 -3.07 19.68 22.50
C LYS A 107 -2.32 19.13 21.30
N LYS A 108 -1.03 18.87 21.49
CA LYS A 108 -0.18 18.20 20.48
C LYS A 108 0.06 16.76 20.91
N TYR A 109 0.21 15.91 19.93
CA TYR A 109 0.35 14.47 20.12
C TYR A 109 1.59 13.96 19.36
N ALA A 110 2.23 12.94 19.94
CA ALA A 110 3.35 12.24 19.32
C ALA A 110 3.21 10.74 19.51
N ILE A 111 3.81 9.98 18.60
CA ILE A 111 4.02 8.55 18.78
C ILE A 111 5.35 8.35 19.49
N HIS A 112 5.31 7.58 20.57
CA HIS A 112 6.48 7.14 21.31
C HIS A 112 6.63 5.61 21.16
N ILE A 113 7.82 5.17 20.83
CA ILE A 113 8.14 3.76 20.58
C ILE A 113 9.35 3.37 21.41
N LEU A 114 9.19 2.33 22.22
CA LEU A 114 10.28 1.68 22.92
C LEU A 114 10.55 0.33 22.24
N LEU A 115 11.75 0.15 21.67
CA LEU A 115 12.14 -1.05 20.95
C LEU A 115 13.58 -1.44 21.29
N GLY A 116 13.76 -2.62 21.87
CA GLY A 116 15.11 -3.14 22.21
C GLY A 116 15.92 -2.22 23.12
N GLY A 117 15.26 -1.49 24.03
CA GLY A 117 15.89 -0.51 24.93
C GLY A 117 16.23 0.84 24.28
N LYS A 118 15.90 1.03 23.01
CA LYS A 118 16.00 2.33 22.31
C LYS A 118 14.63 3.01 22.30
N GLU A 119 14.64 4.31 22.48
CA GLU A 119 13.45 5.16 22.40
C GLU A 119 13.43 5.93 21.09
N TYR A 120 12.25 5.98 20.48
CA TYR A 120 11.96 6.76 19.27
C TYR A 120 10.69 7.56 19.51
N GLN A 121 10.69 8.81 19.09
CA GLN A 121 9.56 9.70 19.24
C GLN A 121 9.39 10.54 17.98
N SER A 122 8.15 10.69 17.53
CA SER A 122 7.83 11.64 16.48
C SER A 122 7.83 13.08 17.02
N ASP A 123 7.80 14.04 16.11
CA ASP A 123 7.46 15.42 16.50
C ASP A 123 6.05 15.46 17.09
N PHE A 124 5.83 16.44 17.97
CA PHE A 124 4.50 16.75 18.49
C PHE A 124 3.71 17.55 17.46
N VAL A 125 2.59 16.99 17.02
CA VAL A 125 1.73 17.58 15.98
C VAL A 125 0.33 17.83 16.54
N GLU A 126 -0.25 18.98 16.19
CA GLU A 126 -1.64 19.26 16.46
C GLU A 126 -2.54 18.50 15.50
N PRO A 127 -3.56 17.79 15.99
CA PRO A 127 -4.47 17.04 15.13
C PRO A 127 -5.22 17.96 14.17
N GLN A 128 -5.32 17.55 12.92
CA GLN A 128 -6.13 18.24 11.93
C GLN A 128 -7.56 17.69 11.98
N ILE A 129 -8.53 18.58 12.03
CA ILE A 129 -9.95 18.21 11.98
C ILE A 129 -10.35 18.09 10.51
N THR A 130 -10.83 16.92 10.13
CA THR A 130 -11.37 16.71 8.79
C THR A 130 -12.77 17.34 8.73
N PRO A 131 -13.05 18.22 7.78
CA PRO A 131 -14.38 18.78 7.59
C PRO A 131 -15.38 17.70 7.16
N GLU A 132 -16.66 17.96 7.35
CA GLU A 132 -17.72 17.08 6.90
C GLU A 132 -17.79 17.04 5.36
N ILE A 133 -18.26 15.92 4.85
CA ILE A 133 -18.55 15.76 3.43
C ILE A 133 -19.92 16.37 3.16
N ASP A 134 -19.98 17.40 2.32
CA ASP A 134 -21.24 18.05 1.94
C ASP A 134 -22.01 17.22 0.93
N GLU A 135 -21.29 16.69 -0.07
CA GLU A 135 -21.92 15.97 -1.16
C GLU A 135 -20.97 14.96 -1.81
N VAL A 136 -21.52 13.83 -2.20
CA VAL A 136 -20.84 12.85 -3.04
C VAL A 136 -21.66 12.65 -4.32
N ASN A 137 -21.06 12.99 -5.45
CA ASN A 137 -21.65 12.84 -6.77
C ASN A 137 -20.85 11.87 -7.62
N TYR A 138 -21.49 11.28 -8.61
CA TYR A 138 -20.79 10.50 -9.62
C TYR A 138 -21.23 10.86 -11.03
N GLN A 139 -20.30 10.71 -11.96
CA GLN A 139 -20.53 10.84 -13.39
C GLN A 139 -20.12 9.54 -14.06
N TYR A 140 -21.07 8.91 -14.72
CA TYR A 140 -20.84 7.70 -15.49
C TYR A 140 -20.75 8.04 -16.97
N LYS A 141 -19.66 7.66 -17.62
CA LYS A 141 -19.53 7.67 -19.07
C LYS A 141 -19.51 6.24 -19.56
N GLU A 142 -20.48 5.91 -20.38
CA GLU A 142 -20.68 4.55 -20.88
C GLU A 142 -19.39 4.03 -21.53
N GLN A 143 -18.94 2.85 -21.08
CA GLN A 143 -17.72 2.13 -21.51
C GLN A 143 -16.37 2.86 -21.28
N GLU A 144 -16.34 3.97 -20.56
CA GLU A 144 -15.10 4.69 -20.29
C GLU A 144 -14.73 4.64 -18.81
N GLU A 145 -15.42 5.42 -17.99
CA GLU A 145 -15.04 5.63 -16.59
C GLU A 145 -16.21 6.07 -15.71
N VAL A 146 -16.04 5.84 -14.42
CA VAL A 146 -16.87 6.42 -13.37
C VAL A 146 -16.05 7.47 -12.64
N ASN A 147 -16.46 8.72 -12.71
CA ASN A 147 -15.85 9.81 -11.98
C ASN A 147 -16.65 10.08 -10.71
N ILE A 148 -16.01 9.90 -9.56
CA ILE A 148 -16.59 10.23 -8.26
C ILE A 148 -16.08 11.60 -7.84
N ARG A 149 -17.00 12.50 -7.51
CA ARG A 149 -16.70 13.84 -7.00
C ARG A 149 -17.19 13.93 -5.56
N VAL A 150 -16.30 14.39 -4.69
CA VAL A 150 -16.61 14.66 -3.28
C VAL A 150 -16.46 16.15 -3.05
N SER A 151 -17.48 16.76 -2.47
CA SER A 151 -17.48 18.17 -2.09
C SER A 151 -17.43 18.28 -0.56
N THR A 152 -16.61 19.18 -0.08
CA THR A 152 -16.47 19.51 1.33
C THR A 152 -16.10 20.98 1.47
N HIS A 153 -16.43 21.60 2.58
CA HIS A 153 -16.00 22.95 2.89
C HIS A 153 -15.34 23.03 4.26
N ASN A 154 -14.53 24.02 4.47
CA ASN A 154 -13.96 24.32 5.76
C ASN A 154 -13.97 25.83 5.97
N ASP A 155 -14.68 26.26 7.01
CA ASP A 155 -14.81 27.67 7.36
C ASP A 155 -13.52 28.29 7.92
N ASN A 156 -12.55 27.44 8.30
CA ASN A 156 -11.25 27.91 8.76
C ASN A 156 -10.30 28.14 7.57
N PRO A 157 -9.91 29.41 7.27
CA PRO A 157 -9.03 29.72 6.16
C PRO A 157 -7.60 29.18 6.32
N ASP A 158 -7.21 28.86 7.56
CA ASP A 158 -5.89 28.30 7.89
C ASP A 158 -5.87 26.77 7.91
N ALA A 159 -7.02 26.14 7.62
CA ALA A 159 -7.11 24.69 7.57
C ALA A 159 -6.33 24.10 6.40
N SER A 160 -5.95 22.84 6.55
CA SER A 160 -5.28 22.11 5.48
C SER A 160 -6.14 22.07 4.23
N ARG A 161 -5.53 22.33 3.08
CA ARG A 161 -6.15 22.21 1.75
C ARG A 161 -5.82 20.87 1.08
N TYR A 162 -5.17 19.97 1.79
CA TYR A 162 -4.78 18.67 1.28
C TYR A 162 -5.61 17.59 1.94
N TYR A 163 -6.26 16.78 1.12
CA TYR A 163 -7.12 15.69 1.56
C TYR A 163 -6.57 14.37 1.06
N ARG A 164 -6.73 13.34 1.88
CA ARG A 164 -6.44 11.98 1.51
C ARG A 164 -7.74 11.19 1.46
N TRP A 165 -7.99 10.57 0.32
CA TRP A 165 -9.16 9.73 0.10
C TRP A 165 -8.76 8.27 0.09
N SER A 166 -9.59 7.45 0.71
CA SER A 166 -9.56 5.99 0.58
C SER A 166 -10.96 5.53 0.22
N TYR A 167 -11.05 4.45 -0.54
CA TYR A 167 -12.31 3.88 -0.97
C TYR A 167 -12.22 2.37 -1.02
N GLN A 168 -13.35 1.72 -0.96
CA GLN A 168 -13.51 0.30 -1.20
C GLN A 168 -14.39 0.13 -2.44
N GLU A 169 -14.00 -0.76 -3.31
CA GLU A 169 -14.74 -1.17 -4.49
C GLU A 169 -15.28 -2.57 -4.24
N ASP A 170 -16.56 -2.76 -4.48
CA ASP A 170 -17.22 -4.05 -4.51
C ASP A 170 -17.87 -4.22 -5.87
N TRP A 171 -17.59 -5.32 -6.55
CA TRP A 171 -18.12 -5.57 -7.88
C TRP A 171 -18.63 -6.99 -8.01
N GLU A 172 -19.67 -7.14 -8.82
CA GLU A 172 -20.20 -8.43 -9.22
C GLU A 172 -19.56 -8.90 -10.52
N ILE A 173 -19.11 -10.12 -10.54
CA ILE A 173 -18.59 -10.81 -11.72
C ILE A 173 -19.62 -11.85 -12.12
N VAL A 174 -20.20 -11.68 -13.29
CA VAL A 174 -21.20 -12.62 -13.85
C VAL A 174 -20.57 -13.33 -15.04
N SER A 175 -20.61 -14.66 -15.00
CA SER A 175 -20.19 -15.48 -16.13
C SER A 175 -21.33 -15.61 -17.14
N ASP A 176 -21.04 -15.45 -18.42
CA ASP A 176 -22.03 -15.66 -19.50
C ASP A 176 -22.55 -17.10 -19.59
N TYR A 177 -21.79 -18.04 -19.04
CA TYR A 177 -22.07 -19.46 -19.13
C TYR A 177 -22.01 -20.15 -17.77
N PHE A 178 -22.92 -21.09 -17.56
CA PHE A 178 -22.84 -22.02 -16.43
C PHE A 178 -21.72 -23.04 -16.64
N ALA A 179 -21.04 -23.40 -15.54
CA ALA A 179 -20.03 -24.43 -15.58
C ALA A 179 -20.65 -25.80 -15.96
N GLN A 180 -20.11 -26.45 -16.98
CA GLN A 180 -20.54 -27.77 -17.40
C GLN A 180 -19.80 -28.89 -16.69
N TYR A 181 -18.60 -28.61 -16.17
CA TYR A 181 -17.73 -29.58 -15.53
C TYR A 181 -17.13 -28.98 -14.26
N THR A 182 -16.91 -29.80 -13.27
CA THR A 182 -16.15 -29.52 -12.07
C THR A 182 -14.97 -30.45 -11.97
N TRP A 183 -13.96 -30.05 -11.21
CA TRP A 183 -12.77 -30.86 -10.96
C TRP A 183 -12.47 -30.92 -9.45
N SER A 184 -12.07 -32.12 -8.99
CA SER A 184 -11.49 -32.26 -7.64
C SER A 184 -10.33 -33.26 -7.66
N TYR A 185 -9.45 -33.20 -6.67
CA TYR A 185 -8.35 -34.16 -6.54
C TYR A 185 -8.82 -35.60 -6.36
N GLU A 186 -9.96 -35.79 -5.69
CA GLU A 186 -10.50 -37.14 -5.37
C GLU A 186 -11.20 -37.79 -6.55
N THR A 187 -11.87 -37.01 -7.38
CA THR A 187 -12.81 -37.52 -8.37
C THR A 187 -12.48 -37.16 -9.80
N GLY A 188 -11.47 -36.32 -10.01
CA GLY A 188 -11.12 -35.79 -11.34
C GLY A 188 -12.22 -34.91 -11.92
N ILE A 189 -12.31 -34.86 -13.25
CA ILE A 189 -13.32 -34.09 -13.98
C ILE A 189 -14.63 -34.81 -13.96
N ARG A 190 -15.68 -34.12 -13.51
CA ARG A 190 -17.07 -34.61 -13.53
C ARG A 190 -18.01 -33.62 -14.19
N LYS A 191 -19.04 -34.10 -14.84
CA LYS A 191 -20.11 -33.27 -15.37
C LYS A 191 -20.89 -32.64 -14.21
N MET A 192 -21.06 -31.33 -14.26
CA MET A 192 -21.82 -30.57 -13.27
C MET A 192 -23.26 -30.43 -13.71
N ASN A 193 -24.19 -30.56 -12.75
CA ASN A 193 -25.57 -30.25 -13.01
C ASN A 193 -25.78 -28.75 -13.06
N GLN A 194 -26.45 -28.26 -14.09
CA GLN A 194 -26.75 -26.83 -14.25
C GLN A 194 -27.51 -26.23 -13.06
N PHE A 195 -28.34 -27.03 -12.39
CA PHE A 195 -29.13 -26.60 -11.23
C PHE A 195 -28.47 -26.92 -9.88
N SER A 196 -27.21 -27.37 -9.88
CA SER A 196 -26.47 -27.57 -8.64
C SER A 196 -26.24 -26.24 -7.93
N PRO A 197 -26.40 -26.18 -6.60
CA PRO A 197 -26.02 -25.03 -5.82
C PRO A 197 -24.54 -24.67 -5.96
N ASP A 198 -23.71 -25.65 -6.31
CA ASP A 198 -22.28 -25.46 -6.52
C ASP A 198 -21.96 -24.84 -7.90
N ASN A 199 -22.95 -24.73 -8.78
CA ASN A 199 -22.80 -24.13 -10.10
C ASN A 199 -22.96 -22.60 -10.01
N ILE A 200 -21.99 -21.96 -9.40
CA ILE A 200 -21.96 -20.52 -9.20
C ILE A 200 -21.54 -19.87 -10.51
N HIS A 201 -22.42 -19.03 -11.07
CA HIS A 201 -22.12 -18.25 -12.27
C HIS A 201 -21.95 -16.74 -11.97
N TYR A 202 -22.08 -16.36 -10.72
CA TYR A 202 -21.78 -15.01 -10.25
C TYR A 202 -20.97 -15.08 -8.96
N CYS A 203 -20.12 -14.11 -8.77
CA CYS A 203 -19.36 -13.92 -7.54
C CYS A 203 -19.08 -12.44 -7.29
N TRP A 204 -18.77 -12.10 -6.05
CA TRP A 204 -18.41 -10.76 -5.66
C TRP A 204 -16.90 -10.67 -5.46
N GLY A 205 -16.31 -9.61 -6.01
CA GLY A 205 -14.95 -9.19 -5.71
C GLY A 205 -14.97 -7.93 -4.87
N SER A 206 -13.99 -7.79 -4.00
CA SER A 206 -13.82 -6.59 -3.16
C SER A 206 -12.35 -6.19 -3.15
N LYS A 207 -12.10 -4.88 -3.18
CA LYS A 207 -10.75 -4.33 -3.10
C LYS A 207 -10.76 -2.98 -2.43
N THR A 208 -9.92 -2.83 -1.41
CA THR A 208 -9.66 -1.51 -0.81
C THR A 208 -8.57 -0.80 -1.60
N SER A 209 -8.72 0.51 -1.76
CA SER A 209 -7.72 1.33 -2.44
C SER A 209 -6.38 1.25 -1.71
N ASN A 210 -5.32 0.94 -2.46
CA ASN A 210 -3.95 0.97 -1.97
C ASN A 210 -3.17 2.18 -2.51
N ARG A 211 -3.84 3.04 -3.30
CA ARG A 211 -3.27 4.27 -3.84
C ARG A 211 -3.59 5.43 -2.94
N ILE A 212 -2.60 6.27 -2.70
CA ILE A 212 -2.83 7.59 -2.10
C ILE A 212 -3.28 8.51 -3.23
N ILE A 213 -4.56 8.90 -3.19
CA ILE A 213 -5.10 9.90 -4.12
C ILE A 213 -5.07 11.22 -3.37
N LEU A 214 -4.26 12.14 -3.86
CA LEU A 214 -4.15 13.49 -3.31
C LEU A 214 -5.01 14.41 -4.16
N GLY A 215 -5.96 15.09 -3.51
CA GLY A 215 -6.73 16.17 -4.10
C GLY A 215 -6.31 17.49 -3.49
N LYS A 216 -6.33 18.55 -4.30
CA LYS A 216 -6.19 19.92 -3.85
C LYS A 216 -7.57 20.59 -3.99
N SER A 217 -8.01 21.27 -2.94
CA SER A 217 -9.17 22.17 -3.06
C SER A 217 -8.73 23.44 -3.79
N ASP A 218 -9.55 23.92 -4.69
CA ASP A 218 -9.42 25.23 -5.32
C ASP A 218 -9.81 26.35 -4.35
#